data_ff8b08bd39d9a93228554054af8710e2
#
_entry.id   ff8b08bd39d9a93228554054af8710e2
#
_cell.length_a   1.000
_cell.length_b   1.000
_cell.length_c   1.000
_cell.angle_alpha   90.00
_cell.angle_beta   90.00
_cell.angle_gamma   90.00
#
_symmetry.space_group_name_H-M   'P 1'
#
loop_
_entity.id
_entity.type
_entity.pdbx_description
1 polymer ?
#
loop_
_entity_poly.entity_id
_entity_poly.type
_entity_poly.pdbx_seq_one_letter_code
_entity_poly.pdbx_strand_id
1 'polypeptide(L)'
;MSNEATPAGGIEITPLKKPRVEVILVESPEGVFEMLSRLEPGEGSLAVDAERASGFRYAQSAYLIQLHRRGTPVFLVDPQAALADESARQALAAFMREQVWILHASTQDLPCLKELGLAPKALFDTELGSRLVGLPRVGLGAVVEHYLHLGLAKEHSAVDWSTRPLPEAWLDYAALDVEVLPDLADELETDLRERGKAEIAAAEFEHLLGFEPKEKKPDKWRSTTGAHEIKTQRGLAIVRELWEARENLARKLDVSPGRLIPDASITAAAKLMPRSKSELAGERTFNGRASRTYLDTWWNAIQLGSNTNDLPPLKLPHTGIPNHRIWPSRFPDADARLKAARPVVQAIADDSELPVENLLTPDYLRQLCWSFPELGDKTVAEFLGELGARTWQIQAVAAPLHEALSNVSLDERAESADQ
;
A
#
# COMPACT_ATOMS: atom_id res chain seq x y z
N MET A 1 55.12 -7.59 -3.32
CA MET A 1 54.60 -6.22 -3.43
C MET A 1 53.28 -6.31 -4.16
N SER A 2 52.22 -6.46 -3.39
CA SER A 2 50.85 -6.62 -3.88
C SER A 2 50.25 -5.25 -4.13
N ASN A 3 49.94 -4.98 -5.37
CA ASN A 3 49.31 -3.73 -5.81
C ASN A 3 47.82 -3.84 -5.46
N GLU A 4 47.41 -3.28 -4.34
CA GLU A 4 46.01 -3.05 -4.01
C GLU A 4 45.50 -1.88 -4.86
N ALA A 5 44.74 -2.21 -5.87
CA ALA A 5 43.99 -1.23 -6.65
C ALA A 5 42.90 -0.60 -5.76
N THR A 6 43.09 0.68 -5.44
CA THR A 6 42.06 1.52 -4.80
C THR A 6 40.81 1.54 -5.71
N PRO A 7 39.62 1.21 -5.23
CA PRO A 7 38.41 1.36 -6.05
C PRO A 7 38.14 2.85 -6.27
N ALA A 8 37.84 3.20 -7.51
CA ALA A 8 37.46 4.55 -7.95
C ALA A 8 36.32 5.11 -7.10
N GLY A 9 36.47 6.33 -6.65
CA GLY A 9 35.57 7.27 -5.99
C GLY A 9 34.11 6.86 -5.76
N GLY A 10 33.87 6.02 -4.76
CA GLY A 10 32.53 5.87 -4.22
C GLY A 10 32.19 7.10 -3.38
N ILE A 11 31.01 7.68 -3.61
CA ILE A 11 30.48 8.76 -2.78
C ILE A 11 30.42 8.26 -1.34
N GLU A 12 31.04 8.99 -0.40
CA GLU A 12 31.04 8.62 1.02
C GLU A 12 29.65 8.88 1.61
N ILE A 13 29.01 7.84 2.13
CA ILE A 13 27.72 7.94 2.80
C ILE A 13 27.94 8.24 4.27
N THR A 14 27.46 9.40 4.71
CA THR A 14 27.54 9.82 6.12
C THR A 14 26.39 9.22 6.92
N PRO A 15 26.65 8.40 7.97
CA PRO A 15 25.59 7.85 8.79
C PRO A 15 24.82 8.93 9.56
N LEU A 16 23.50 8.99 9.41
CA LEU A 16 22.60 9.84 10.16
C LEU A 16 21.82 9.00 11.17
N LYS A 17 22.25 9.01 12.43
CA LYS A 17 21.70 8.18 13.50
C LYS A 17 20.79 8.93 14.47
N LYS A 18 20.87 10.25 14.51
CA LYS A 18 20.08 11.12 15.36
C LYS A 18 19.65 12.36 14.60
N PRO A 19 18.48 12.91 14.92
CA PRO A 19 18.03 14.18 14.36
C PRO A 19 19.06 15.30 14.58
N ARG A 20 19.18 16.17 13.60
CA ARG A 20 20.08 17.35 13.65
C ARG A 20 19.38 18.57 14.25
N VAL A 21 18.05 18.51 14.37
CA VAL A 21 17.19 19.54 14.93
C VAL A 21 16.52 19.07 16.20
N GLU A 22 15.96 20.01 16.97
CA GLU A 22 15.17 19.70 18.18
C GLU A 22 13.99 18.80 17.83
N VAL A 23 13.71 17.78 18.65
CA VAL A 23 12.55 16.90 18.54
C VAL A 23 11.62 17.14 19.71
N ILE A 24 10.35 17.38 19.44
CA ILE A 24 9.34 17.71 20.45
C ILE A 24 8.19 16.73 20.34
N LEU A 25 7.96 15.99 21.44
CA LEU A 25 6.79 15.13 21.57
C LEU A 25 5.59 15.94 22.05
N VAL A 26 4.48 15.87 21.32
CA VAL A 26 3.23 16.59 21.57
C VAL A 26 2.18 15.57 22.06
N GLU A 27 1.88 15.63 23.35
CA GLU A 27 0.99 14.68 24.04
C GLU A 27 -0.23 15.38 24.70
N SER A 28 -0.49 16.66 24.38
CA SER A 28 -1.64 17.36 24.92
C SER A 28 -2.26 18.32 23.91
N PRO A 29 -3.55 18.67 24.05
CA PRO A 29 -4.21 19.67 23.22
C PRO A 29 -3.51 21.03 23.22
N GLU A 30 -3.04 21.50 24.39
CA GLU A 30 -2.30 22.77 24.53
C GLU A 30 -0.99 22.72 23.72
N GLY A 31 -0.31 21.58 23.76
CA GLY A 31 0.91 21.32 22.98
C GLY A 31 0.68 21.43 21.47
N VAL A 32 -0.52 21.13 20.97
CA VAL A 32 -0.88 21.32 19.56
C VAL A 32 -0.85 22.79 19.18
N PHE A 33 -1.41 23.68 19.98
CA PHE A 33 -1.41 25.12 19.69
C PHE A 33 0.00 25.70 19.76
N GLU A 34 0.82 25.26 20.72
CA GLU A 34 2.22 25.66 20.80
C GLU A 34 3.00 25.17 19.56
N MET A 35 2.84 23.91 19.18
CA MET A 35 3.43 23.35 17.96
C MET A 35 3.06 24.17 16.73
N LEU A 36 1.79 24.49 16.53
CA LEU A 36 1.32 25.25 15.38
C LEU A 36 1.99 26.64 15.32
N SER A 37 2.12 27.33 16.44
CA SER A 37 2.81 28.62 16.50
C SER A 37 4.29 28.54 16.14
N ARG A 38 4.93 27.38 16.36
CA ARG A 38 6.33 27.14 16.03
C ARG A 38 6.50 26.59 14.61
N LEU A 39 5.50 25.93 14.03
CA LEU A 39 5.50 25.46 12.64
C LEU A 39 5.18 26.59 11.64
N GLU A 40 4.34 27.55 12.02
CA GLU A 40 3.87 28.63 11.14
C GLU A 40 5.03 29.43 10.51
N PRO A 41 6.09 29.88 11.25
CA PRO A 41 7.22 30.60 10.66
C PRO A 41 8.16 29.73 9.81
N GLY A 42 7.97 28.42 9.76
CA GLY A 42 8.79 27.52 8.96
C GLY A 42 8.68 27.79 7.45
N GLU A 43 9.71 27.45 6.71
CA GLU A 43 9.79 27.67 5.27
C GLU A 43 9.43 26.44 4.46
N GLY A 44 8.87 26.65 3.26
CA GLY A 44 8.57 25.58 2.30
C GLY A 44 7.41 24.67 2.70
N SER A 45 7.40 23.50 2.12
CA SER A 45 6.37 22.48 2.31
C SER A 45 6.49 21.77 3.66
N LEU A 46 5.40 21.21 4.14
CA LEU A 46 5.33 20.45 5.39
C LEU A 46 5.69 18.97 5.14
N ALA A 47 6.79 18.51 5.70
CA ALA A 47 7.11 17.09 5.74
C ALA A 47 6.18 16.37 6.72
N VAL A 48 5.57 15.28 6.28
CA VAL A 48 4.58 14.51 7.04
C VAL A 48 4.88 13.02 6.92
N ASP A 49 4.74 12.30 8.03
CA ASP A 49 4.75 10.85 8.08
C ASP A 49 3.82 10.36 9.18
N ALA A 50 3.46 9.07 9.20
CA ALA A 50 2.61 8.51 10.23
C ALA A 50 2.95 7.06 10.56
N GLU A 51 3.10 6.77 11.84
CA GLU A 51 3.37 5.42 12.34
C GLU A 51 2.11 4.71 12.81
N ARG A 52 1.97 3.48 12.36
CA ARG A 52 0.84 2.60 12.68
C ARG A 52 1.29 1.37 13.45
N ALA A 53 0.42 0.80 14.27
CA ALA A 53 0.70 -0.43 14.99
C ALA A 53 0.26 -1.68 14.18
N SER A 54 0.60 -1.72 12.89
CA SER A 54 0.26 -2.82 11.99
C SER A 54 0.87 -4.13 12.49
N GLY A 55 0.05 -5.20 12.53
CA GLY A 55 0.46 -6.49 13.11
C GLY A 55 0.30 -6.59 14.64
N PHE A 56 -0.01 -5.49 15.34
CA PHE A 56 -0.31 -5.46 16.79
C PHE A 56 -1.77 -5.10 17.04
N ARG A 57 -2.29 -4.07 16.39
CA ARG A 57 -3.66 -3.59 16.52
C ARG A 57 -4.51 -4.00 15.33
N TYR A 58 -5.82 -4.01 15.52
CA TYR A 58 -6.79 -4.23 14.44
C TYR A 58 -6.99 -2.97 13.61
N ALA A 59 -7.13 -1.82 14.27
CA ALA A 59 -7.21 -0.53 13.63
C ALA A 59 -5.90 -0.21 12.88
N GLN A 60 -6.03 0.47 11.75
CA GLN A 60 -4.92 0.98 10.97
C GLN A 60 -4.70 2.47 11.21
N SER A 61 -5.15 2.96 12.35
CA SER A 61 -5.05 4.35 12.77
C SER A 61 -3.59 4.74 13.03
N ALA A 62 -3.29 6.04 12.89
CA ALA A 62 -2.00 6.58 13.27
C ALA A 62 -1.84 6.57 14.81
N TYR A 63 -0.68 6.15 15.27
CA TYR A 63 -0.27 6.19 16.67
C TYR A 63 0.83 7.23 16.93
N LEU A 64 1.45 7.73 15.87
CA LEU A 64 2.34 8.88 15.89
C LEU A 64 2.21 9.60 14.54
N ILE A 65 2.25 10.93 14.56
CA ILE A 65 2.29 11.77 13.35
C ILE A 65 3.55 12.62 13.45
N GLN A 66 4.38 12.58 12.45
CA GLN A 66 5.60 13.37 12.36
C GLN A 66 5.36 14.57 11.48
N LEU A 67 5.75 15.76 11.94
CA LEU A 67 5.62 17.03 11.24
C LEU A 67 6.92 17.81 11.30
N HIS A 68 7.37 18.30 10.15
CA HIS A 68 8.57 19.15 10.06
C HIS A 68 8.47 20.16 8.92
N ARG A 69 8.94 21.37 9.17
CA ARG A 69 9.22 22.38 8.14
C ARG A 69 10.64 22.88 8.30
N ARG A 70 11.26 23.31 7.22
CA ARG A 70 12.62 23.87 7.28
C ARG A 70 12.67 25.06 8.25
N GLY A 71 13.67 25.05 9.11
CA GLY A 71 13.84 26.09 10.16
C GLY A 71 13.00 25.86 11.44
N THR A 72 12.29 24.75 11.56
CA THR A 72 11.51 24.39 12.75
C THR A 72 12.03 23.13 13.43
N PRO A 73 11.66 22.83 14.68
CA PRO A 73 11.81 21.50 15.25
C PRO A 73 11.05 20.43 14.45
N VAL A 74 11.42 19.18 14.66
CA VAL A 74 10.54 18.05 14.32
C VAL A 74 9.53 17.88 15.45
N PHE A 75 8.25 17.81 15.10
CA PHE A 75 7.17 17.56 16.05
C PHE A 75 6.65 16.13 15.84
N LEU A 76 6.57 15.40 16.96
CA LEU A 76 6.03 14.06 17.04
C LEU A 76 4.71 14.13 17.82
N VAL A 77 3.59 14.01 17.13
CA VAL A 77 2.26 14.17 17.73
C VAL A 77 1.70 12.81 18.08
N ASP A 78 1.37 12.60 19.36
CA ASP A 78 0.52 11.48 19.80
C ASP A 78 -0.95 11.80 19.52
N PRO A 79 -1.56 11.24 18.45
CA PRO A 79 -2.90 11.64 18.09
C PRO A 79 -3.96 11.24 19.12
N GLN A 80 -3.71 10.20 19.93
CA GLN A 80 -4.66 9.76 20.94
C GLN A 80 -4.74 10.72 22.11
N ALA A 81 -3.62 11.31 22.50
CA ALA A 81 -3.54 12.25 23.60
C ALA A 81 -3.75 13.70 23.12
N ALA A 82 -3.01 14.11 22.09
CA ALA A 82 -2.99 15.50 21.63
C ALA A 82 -4.26 15.91 20.87
N LEU A 83 -4.88 14.99 20.12
CA LEU A 83 -6.05 15.25 19.28
C LEU A 83 -7.37 14.71 19.90
N ALA A 84 -7.37 14.39 21.19
CA ALA A 84 -8.58 14.02 21.91
C ALA A 84 -9.57 15.21 22.03
N ASP A 85 -9.06 16.44 22.10
CA ASP A 85 -9.84 17.66 22.08
C ASP A 85 -10.18 18.06 20.64
N GLU A 86 -11.47 18.40 20.41
CA GLU A 86 -11.99 18.76 19.10
C GLU A 86 -11.37 20.04 18.55
N SER A 87 -11.09 21.04 19.41
CA SER A 87 -10.53 22.32 18.99
C SER A 87 -9.08 22.17 18.54
N ALA A 88 -8.29 21.36 19.24
CA ALA A 88 -6.91 21.04 18.85
C ALA A 88 -6.88 20.28 17.52
N ARG A 89 -7.77 19.29 17.34
CA ARG A 89 -7.91 18.53 16.08
C ARG A 89 -8.30 19.44 14.92
N GLN A 90 -9.28 20.33 15.11
CA GLN A 90 -9.72 21.28 14.08
C GLN A 90 -8.63 22.30 13.75
N ALA A 91 -7.89 22.79 14.73
CA ALA A 91 -6.78 23.72 14.50
C ALA A 91 -5.66 23.05 13.67
N LEU A 92 -5.26 21.83 14.02
CA LEU A 92 -4.29 21.08 13.24
C LEU A 92 -4.79 20.80 11.81
N ALA A 93 -6.04 20.37 11.66
CA ALA A 93 -6.63 20.10 10.35
C ALA A 93 -6.72 21.37 9.47
N ALA A 94 -7.06 22.51 10.06
CA ALA A 94 -7.09 23.78 9.35
C ALA A 94 -5.69 24.21 8.88
N PHE A 95 -4.68 24.11 9.74
CA PHE A 95 -3.29 24.41 9.38
C PHE A 95 -2.80 23.50 8.26
N MET A 96 -2.97 22.18 8.40
CA MET A 96 -2.46 21.19 7.47
C MET A 96 -3.12 21.28 6.09
N ARG A 97 -4.38 21.70 6.01
CA ARG A 97 -5.13 21.87 4.75
C ARG A 97 -4.58 23.00 3.88
N GLU A 98 -3.90 23.96 4.46
CA GLU A 98 -3.27 25.06 3.73
C GLU A 98 -1.83 24.72 3.25
N GLN A 99 -1.28 23.58 3.70
CA GLN A 99 0.09 23.19 3.38
C GLN A 99 0.16 22.27 2.16
N VAL A 100 1.27 22.38 1.42
CA VAL A 100 1.76 21.32 0.53
C VAL A 100 2.49 20.30 1.42
N TRP A 101 2.10 19.03 1.34
CA TRP A 101 2.76 17.99 2.11
C TRP A 101 3.85 17.30 1.29
N ILE A 102 4.98 17.01 1.94
CA ILE A 102 5.98 16.07 1.43
C ILE A 102 5.83 14.78 2.20
N LEU A 103 5.61 13.67 1.48
CA LEU A 103 5.55 12.33 2.05
C LEU A 103 6.48 11.39 1.27
N HIS A 104 6.76 10.25 1.86
CA HIS A 104 7.40 9.14 1.16
C HIS A 104 6.46 7.94 1.11
N ALA A 105 6.02 7.55 -0.09
CA ALA A 105 5.00 6.51 -0.31
C ALA A 105 3.63 6.87 0.34
N SER A 106 3.12 8.06 0.04
CA SER A 106 1.96 8.72 0.66
C SER A 106 0.70 7.86 0.78
N THR A 107 0.48 6.91 -0.14
CA THR A 107 -0.67 5.99 -0.11
C THR A 107 -0.70 5.10 1.13
N GLN A 108 0.40 4.99 1.86
CA GLN A 108 0.47 4.26 3.11
C GLN A 108 -0.13 5.06 4.28
N ASP A 109 0.04 6.39 4.30
CA ASP A 109 -0.28 7.24 5.43
C ASP A 109 -1.53 8.08 5.23
N LEU A 110 -1.84 8.48 3.99
CA LEU A 110 -3.06 9.23 3.66
C LEU A 110 -4.34 8.64 4.28
N PRO A 111 -4.56 7.30 4.30
CA PRO A 111 -5.78 6.75 4.89
C PRO A 111 -5.91 7.02 6.39
N CYS A 112 -4.84 6.79 7.17
CA CYS A 112 -4.89 6.99 8.63
C CYS A 112 -4.90 8.48 9.02
N LEU A 113 -4.28 9.35 8.22
CA LEU A 113 -4.35 10.80 8.40
C LEU A 113 -5.76 11.32 8.07
N LYS A 114 -6.38 10.81 7.00
CA LYS A 114 -7.76 11.14 6.63
C LYS A 114 -8.78 10.73 7.69
N GLU A 115 -8.58 9.60 8.40
CA GLU A 115 -9.40 9.19 9.54
C GLU A 115 -9.44 10.26 10.66
N LEU A 116 -8.36 11.03 10.80
CA LEU A 116 -8.25 12.14 11.76
C LEU A 116 -8.75 13.47 11.19
N GLY A 117 -9.26 13.50 9.96
CA GLY A 117 -9.72 14.70 9.28
C GLY A 117 -8.58 15.56 8.70
N LEU A 118 -7.37 15.01 8.61
CA LEU A 118 -6.19 15.69 8.08
C LEU A 118 -6.09 15.45 6.57
N ALA A 119 -5.87 16.52 5.81
CA ALA A 119 -5.72 16.47 4.37
C ALA A 119 -4.81 17.61 3.89
N PRO A 120 -4.00 17.42 2.82
CA PRO A 120 -3.14 18.45 2.25
C PRO A 120 -3.89 19.35 1.27
N LYS A 121 -3.33 20.53 1.02
CA LYS A 121 -3.66 21.37 -0.13
C LYS A 121 -3.16 20.76 -1.45
N ALA A 122 -1.95 20.25 -1.42
CA ALA A 122 -1.26 19.53 -2.48
C ALA A 122 -0.23 18.59 -1.83
N LEU A 123 0.30 17.65 -2.57
CA LEU A 123 1.34 16.77 -2.04
C LEU A 123 2.48 16.57 -3.04
N PHE A 124 3.66 16.25 -2.50
CA PHE A 124 4.84 15.79 -3.20
C PHE A 124 5.23 14.43 -2.62
N ASP A 125 5.18 13.38 -3.42
CA ASP A 125 5.54 12.03 -2.99
C ASP A 125 6.93 11.67 -3.48
N THR A 126 7.87 11.60 -2.55
CA THR A 126 9.29 11.35 -2.88
C THR A 126 9.53 9.93 -3.36
N GLU A 127 8.73 8.95 -2.99
CA GLU A 127 8.82 7.58 -3.52
C GLU A 127 8.34 7.53 -4.97
N LEU A 128 7.19 8.10 -5.26
CA LEU A 128 6.64 8.15 -6.63
C LEU A 128 7.53 9.00 -7.54
N GLY A 129 8.00 10.16 -7.08
CA GLY A 129 8.96 10.98 -7.82
C GLY A 129 10.23 10.21 -8.18
N SER A 130 10.76 9.44 -7.23
CA SER A 130 11.95 8.59 -7.45
C SER A 130 11.70 7.49 -8.49
N ARG A 131 10.50 6.92 -8.54
CA ARG A 131 10.10 5.99 -9.62
C ARG A 131 10.08 6.68 -10.97
N LEU A 132 9.53 7.87 -11.03
CA LEU A 132 9.41 8.63 -12.27
C LEU A 132 10.77 9.05 -12.84
N VAL A 133 11.78 9.35 -12.02
CA VAL A 133 13.14 9.56 -12.49
C VAL A 133 13.91 8.28 -12.80
N GLY A 134 13.31 7.12 -12.55
CA GLY A 134 13.88 5.82 -12.92
C GLY A 134 14.87 5.26 -11.90
N LEU A 135 14.82 5.65 -10.62
CA LEU A 135 15.70 5.06 -9.61
C LEU A 135 15.41 3.57 -9.41
N PRO A 136 16.43 2.71 -9.34
CA PRO A 136 16.25 1.27 -9.20
C PRO A 136 15.80 0.85 -7.78
N ARG A 137 16.03 1.70 -6.79
CA ARG A 137 15.63 1.51 -5.39
C ARG A 137 15.00 2.80 -4.88
N VAL A 138 13.73 2.71 -4.48
CA VAL A 138 12.90 3.87 -4.16
C VAL A 138 12.49 3.95 -2.68
N GLY A 139 12.90 3.02 -1.82
CA GLY A 139 12.68 3.14 -0.38
C GLY A 139 13.47 4.31 0.21
N LEU A 140 12.92 5.01 1.22
CA LEU A 140 13.43 6.27 1.76
C LEU A 140 14.94 6.26 1.98
N GLY A 141 15.48 5.28 2.70
CA GLY A 141 16.92 5.20 2.95
C GLY A 141 17.76 5.14 1.68
N ALA A 142 17.30 4.47 0.61
CA ALA A 142 18.03 4.39 -0.65
C ALA A 142 17.97 5.71 -1.44
N VAL A 143 16.84 6.40 -1.39
CA VAL A 143 16.65 7.68 -2.06
C VAL A 143 17.46 8.79 -1.34
N VAL A 144 17.47 8.77 0.00
CA VAL A 144 18.30 9.66 0.83
C VAL A 144 19.80 9.41 0.60
N GLU A 145 20.22 8.14 0.50
CA GLU A 145 21.60 7.79 0.12
C GLU A 145 21.96 8.38 -1.26
N HIS A 146 21.04 8.31 -2.21
CA HIS A 146 21.27 8.75 -3.59
C HIS A 146 21.43 10.27 -3.71
N TYR A 147 20.51 11.03 -3.13
CA TYR A 147 20.48 12.49 -3.30
C TYR A 147 21.24 13.26 -2.21
N LEU A 148 21.16 12.80 -0.96
CA LEU A 148 21.70 13.54 0.18
C LEU A 148 23.02 12.95 0.72
N HIS A 149 23.43 11.79 0.23
CA HIS A 149 24.61 11.05 0.72
C HIS A 149 24.57 10.76 2.22
N LEU A 150 23.36 10.56 2.76
CA LEU A 150 23.12 10.24 4.15
C LEU A 150 22.61 8.80 4.27
N GLY A 151 23.12 8.08 5.27
CA GLY A 151 22.69 6.73 5.60
C GLY A 151 21.74 6.74 6.80
N LEU A 152 20.43 6.55 6.55
CA LEU A 152 19.42 6.44 7.62
C LEU A 152 19.53 5.10 8.35
N ALA A 153 19.31 5.11 9.68
CA ALA A 153 19.18 3.88 10.46
C ALA A 153 17.89 3.11 10.03
N LYS A 154 18.02 1.78 9.85
CA LYS A 154 16.90 0.91 9.38
C LYS A 154 16.13 0.23 10.52
N GLU A 155 16.25 0.72 11.73
CA GLU A 155 15.69 0.12 12.93
C GLU A 155 14.28 0.70 13.18
N HIS A 156 13.38 -0.12 13.76
CA HIS A 156 12.07 0.28 14.30
C HIS A 156 10.87 0.42 13.34
N SER A 157 10.98 0.17 12.05
CA SER A 157 9.83 0.24 11.13
C SER A 157 8.68 -0.75 11.42
N ALA A 158 8.92 -1.81 12.21
CA ALA A 158 7.95 -2.88 12.49
C ALA A 158 7.70 -3.10 13.99
N VAL A 159 7.72 -2.03 14.79
CA VAL A 159 7.48 -2.06 16.23
C VAL A 159 6.02 -1.76 16.58
N ASP A 160 5.64 -1.99 17.84
CA ASP A 160 4.29 -1.66 18.32
C ASP A 160 4.18 -0.19 18.71
N TRP A 161 3.91 0.66 17.74
CA TRP A 161 3.75 2.10 17.93
C TRP A 161 2.59 2.50 18.87
N SER A 162 1.75 1.56 19.26
CA SER A 162 0.73 1.79 20.29
C SER A 162 1.27 1.72 21.73
N THR A 163 2.57 1.39 21.89
CA THR A 163 3.22 1.34 23.20
C THR A 163 3.34 2.74 23.79
N ARG A 164 3.08 2.87 25.10
CA ARG A 164 3.29 4.12 25.84
C ARG A 164 4.01 3.86 27.16
N PRO A 165 4.96 4.74 27.57
CA PRO A 165 5.56 5.80 26.77
C PRO A 165 6.36 5.23 25.58
N LEU A 166 6.54 6.02 24.51
CA LEU A 166 7.38 5.64 23.39
C LEU A 166 8.87 5.67 23.79
N PRO A 167 9.67 4.67 23.44
CA PRO A 167 11.12 4.70 23.67
C PRO A 167 11.82 5.81 22.89
N GLU A 168 12.82 6.45 23.49
CA GLU A 168 13.58 7.56 22.85
C GLU A 168 14.16 7.17 21.48
N ALA A 169 14.69 5.95 21.37
CA ALA A 169 15.23 5.47 20.08
C ALA A 169 14.19 5.39 18.96
N TRP A 170 12.91 5.17 19.30
CA TRP A 170 11.83 5.21 18.31
C TRP A 170 11.46 6.63 17.92
N LEU A 171 11.51 7.58 18.87
CA LEU A 171 11.30 8.99 18.59
C LEU A 171 12.41 9.55 17.69
N ASP A 172 13.67 9.20 17.93
CA ASP A 172 14.79 9.55 17.07
C ASP A 172 14.57 9.01 15.64
N TYR A 173 14.17 7.73 15.52
CA TYR A 173 13.87 7.10 14.22
C TYR A 173 12.76 7.85 13.47
N ALA A 174 11.59 8.05 14.11
CA ALA A 174 10.46 8.72 13.51
C ALA A 174 10.77 10.17 13.10
N ALA A 175 11.59 10.86 13.86
CA ALA A 175 11.99 12.22 13.54
C ALA A 175 12.89 12.27 12.28
N LEU A 176 13.76 11.28 12.08
CA LEU A 176 14.63 11.21 10.91
C LEU A 176 13.84 11.02 9.62
N ASP A 177 12.71 10.29 9.64
CA ASP A 177 11.91 10.01 8.46
C ASP A 177 11.31 11.29 7.85
N VAL A 178 11.08 12.36 8.63
CA VAL A 178 10.57 13.65 8.14
C VAL A 178 11.62 14.74 8.05
N GLU A 179 12.69 14.69 8.86
CA GLU A 179 13.73 15.74 8.86
C GLU A 179 14.41 15.87 7.49
N VAL A 180 14.61 14.75 6.81
CA VAL A 180 15.33 14.71 5.53
C VAL A 180 14.43 15.04 4.33
N LEU A 181 13.09 15.01 4.49
CA LEU A 181 12.16 15.13 3.36
C LEU A 181 12.20 16.49 2.66
N PRO A 182 12.35 17.65 3.34
CA PRO A 182 12.41 18.92 2.64
C PRO A 182 13.63 19.03 1.70
N ASP A 183 14.80 18.59 2.16
CA ASP A 183 16.02 18.59 1.35
C ASP A 183 15.93 17.57 0.21
N LEU A 184 15.38 16.39 0.50
CA LEU A 184 15.16 15.34 -0.49
C LEU A 184 14.18 15.78 -1.60
N ALA A 185 13.11 16.48 -1.24
CA ALA A 185 12.13 16.96 -2.20
C ALA A 185 12.72 18.02 -3.15
N ASP A 186 13.58 18.92 -2.66
CA ASP A 186 14.24 19.95 -3.48
C ASP A 186 15.16 19.31 -4.54
N GLU A 187 15.98 18.33 -4.13
CA GLU A 187 16.87 17.60 -5.05
C GLU A 187 16.07 16.80 -6.08
N LEU A 188 15.07 16.09 -5.64
CA LEU A 188 14.21 15.27 -6.52
C LEU A 188 13.37 16.14 -7.48
N GLU A 189 12.85 17.28 -7.03
CA GLU A 189 12.15 18.24 -7.89
C GLU A 189 13.08 18.77 -8.98
N THR A 190 14.32 19.02 -8.64
CA THR A 190 15.35 19.45 -9.60
C THR A 190 15.62 18.37 -10.64
N ASP A 191 15.83 17.11 -10.23
CA ASP A 191 16.05 15.99 -11.15
C ASP A 191 14.82 15.73 -12.05
N LEU A 192 13.59 15.81 -11.49
CA LEU A 192 12.34 15.71 -12.27
C LEU A 192 12.26 16.81 -13.34
N ARG A 193 12.67 18.03 -13.02
CA ARG A 193 12.67 19.17 -13.94
C ARG A 193 13.73 19.01 -15.04
N GLU A 194 14.94 18.62 -14.67
CA GLU A 194 16.05 18.40 -15.60
C GLU A 194 15.75 17.28 -16.60
N ARG A 195 15.03 16.24 -16.18
CA ARG A 195 14.57 15.13 -17.04
C ARG A 195 13.28 15.44 -17.81
N GLY A 196 12.71 16.64 -17.67
CA GLY A 196 11.44 17.00 -18.33
C GLY A 196 10.22 16.24 -17.81
N LYS A 197 10.26 15.73 -16.57
CA LYS A 197 9.19 14.91 -15.95
C LYS A 197 8.37 15.66 -14.91
N ALA A 198 8.60 16.94 -14.69
CA ALA A 198 7.92 17.74 -13.67
C ALA A 198 6.41 17.77 -13.86
N GLU A 199 5.91 17.90 -15.10
CA GLU A 199 4.46 17.90 -15.39
C GLU A 199 3.83 16.52 -15.14
N ILE A 200 4.52 15.45 -15.51
CA ILE A 200 4.08 14.08 -15.22
C ILE A 200 4.00 13.86 -13.71
N ALA A 201 5.02 14.27 -12.98
CA ALA A 201 5.05 14.14 -11.53
C ALA A 201 3.92 14.95 -10.87
N ALA A 202 3.68 16.18 -11.30
CA ALA A 202 2.59 17.01 -10.80
C ALA A 202 1.21 16.36 -11.01
N ALA A 203 0.97 15.80 -12.19
CA ALA A 203 -0.28 15.09 -12.50
C ALA A 203 -0.46 13.81 -11.65
N GLU A 204 0.63 13.08 -11.40
CA GLU A 204 0.59 11.89 -10.52
C GLU A 204 0.37 12.28 -9.06
N PHE A 205 1.02 13.34 -8.57
CA PHE A 205 0.81 13.83 -7.21
C PHE A 205 -0.60 14.37 -6.99
N GLU A 206 -1.17 15.08 -7.97
CA GLU A 206 -2.58 15.51 -7.92
C GLU A 206 -3.53 14.31 -7.86
N HIS A 207 -3.26 13.26 -8.64
CA HIS A 207 -4.06 12.04 -8.61
C HIS A 207 -4.06 11.37 -7.23
N LEU A 208 -2.94 11.42 -6.50
CA LEU A 208 -2.83 10.85 -5.15
C LEU A 208 -3.72 11.55 -4.11
N LEU A 209 -4.12 12.82 -4.31
CA LEU A 209 -5.05 13.52 -3.42
C LEU A 209 -6.41 12.81 -3.33
N GLY A 210 -6.82 12.17 -4.42
CA GLY A 210 -8.04 11.36 -4.50
C GLY A 210 -7.86 9.90 -4.10
N PHE A 211 -6.71 9.52 -3.55
CA PHE A 211 -6.45 8.13 -3.19
C PHE A 211 -7.43 7.61 -2.13
N GLU A 212 -8.07 6.50 -2.47
CA GLU A 212 -8.90 5.72 -1.55
C GLU A 212 -8.39 4.27 -1.52
N PRO A 213 -8.26 3.69 -0.32
CA PRO A 213 -7.92 2.27 -0.22
C PRO A 213 -8.96 1.41 -0.94
N LYS A 214 -8.51 0.38 -1.62
CA LYS A 214 -9.44 -0.56 -2.29
C LYS A 214 -10.42 -1.15 -1.28
N GLU A 215 -11.69 -1.19 -1.67
CA GLU A 215 -12.72 -1.85 -0.87
C GLU A 215 -12.34 -3.30 -0.55
N LYS A 216 -12.65 -3.71 0.68
CA LYS A 216 -12.42 -5.09 1.09
C LYS A 216 -13.34 -6.01 0.29
N LYS A 217 -12.76 -6.99 -0.38
CA LYS A 217 -13.53 -8.01 -1.12
C LYS A 217 -14.54 -8.68 -0.17
N PRO A 218 -15.78 -8.95 -0.62
CA PRO A 218 -16.81 -9.55 0.23
C PRO A 218 -16.31 -10.85 0.85
N ASP A 219 -15.84 -11.79 0.15
CA ASP A 219 -15.37 -13.09 0.65
C ASP A 219 -13.90 -13.11 1.09
N LYS A 220 -13.45 -12.10 1.87
CA LYS A 220 -12.05 -11.99 2.31
C LYS A 220 -11.55 -13.25 3.04
N TRP A 221 -12.43 -13.98 3.74
CA TRP A 221 -12.12 -15.24 4.40
C TRP A 221 -11.54 -16.31 3.46
N ARG A 222 -11.88 -16.25 2.16
CA ARG A 222 -11.30 -17.15 1.13
C ARG A 222 -9.81 -16.94 0.88
N SER A 223 -9.28 -15.77 1.28
CA SER A 223 -7.86 -15.45 1.20
C SER A 223 -7.06 -15.99 2.40
N THR A 224 -7.71 -16.65 3.38
CA THR A 224 -7.03 -17.31 4.51
C THR A 224 -5.99 -18.30 3.96
N THR A 225 -4.77 -18.19 4.44
CA THR A 225 -3.65 -19.03 3.99
C THR A 225 -4.01 -20.51 4.16
N GLY A 226 -3.90 -21.28 3.08
CA GLY A 226 -4.26 -22.69 3.07
C GLY A 226 -5.76 -23.00 2.81
N ALA A 227 -6.64 -21.99 2.72
CA ALA A 227 -8.08 -22.21 2.44
C ALA A 227 -8.32 -22.91 1.07
N HIS A 228 -7.44 -22.69 0.09
CA HIS A 228 -7.50 -23.33 -1.22
C HIS A 228 -7.28 -24.86 -1.17
N GLU A 229 -6.73 -25.38 -0.09
CA GLU A 229 -6.55 -26.82 0.13
C GLU A 229 -7.81 -27.51 0.68
N ILE A 230 -8.80 -26.74 1.17
CA ILE A 230 -10.05 -27.27 1.67
C ILE A 230 -10.91 -27.72 0.50
N LYS A 231 -11.26 -29.02 0.46
CA LYS A 231 -11.94 -29.65 -0.69
C LYS A 231 -13.43 -29.90 -0.44
N THR A 232 -13.96 -29.51 0.72
CA THR A 232 -15.39 -29.69 1.05
C THR A 232 -16.05 -28.36 1.36
N GLN A 233 -17.31 -28.21 0.94
CA GLN A 233 -18.12 -27.02 1.25
C GLN A 233 -18.27 -26.84 2.77
N ARG A 234 -18.41 -27.94 3.50
CA ARG A 234 -18.48 -27.93 4.97
C ARG A 234 -17.19 -27.40 5.61
N GLY A 235 -16.04 -27.85 5.13
CA GLY A 235 -14.74 -27.30 5.57
C GLY A 235 -14.61 -25.82 5.26
N LEU A 236 -15.05 -25.36 4.08
CA LEU A 236 -15.07 -23.94 3.76
C LEU A 236 -16.04 -23.14 4.63
N ALA A 237 -17.19 -23.72 5.02
CA ALA A 237 -18.09 -23.08 5.98
C ALA A 237 -17.39 -22.89 7.36
N ILE A 238 -16.64 -23.90 7.82
CA ILE A 238 -15.84 -23.77 9.05
C ILE A 238 -14.78 -22.69 8.92
N VAL A 239 -14.08 -22.58 7.78
CA VAL A 239 -13.12 -21.50 7.53
C VAL A 239 -13.80 -20.13 7.64
N ARG A 240 -14.97 -19.95 6.99
CA ARG A 240 -15.74 -18.71 7.03
C ARG A 240 -16.11 -18.31 8.47
N GLU A 241 -16.76 -19.19 9.19
CA GLU A 241 -17.23 -18.89 10.54
C GLU A 241 -16.07 -18.61 11.53
N LEU A 242 -14.96 -19.36 11.44
CA LEU A 242 -13.77 -19.10 12.25
C LEU A 242 -13.11 -17.77 11.89
N TRP A 243 -13.03 -17.45 10.61
CA TRP A 243 -12.48 -16.19 10.15
C TRP A 243 -13.33 -15.00 10.65
N GLU A 244 -14.65 -15.09 10.52
CA GLU A 244 -15.59 -14.06 10.98
C GLU A 244 -15.53 -13.89 12.50
N ALA A 245 -15.52 -14.99 13.25
CA ALA A 245 -15.38 -14.95 14.71
C ALA A 245 -14.05 -14.28 15.13
N ARG A 246 -12.95 -14.58 14.42
CA ARG A 246 -11.64 -13.96 14.63
C ARG A 246 -11.69 -12.47 14.34
N GLU A 247 -12.22 -12.05 13.20
CA GLU A 247 -12.32 -10.63 12.82
C GLU A 247 -13.18 -9.84 13.82
N ASN A 248 -14.32 -10.40 14.23
CA ASN A 248 -15.18 -9.75 15.19
C ASN A 248 -14.53 -9.59 16.57
N LEU A 249 -13.84 -10.63 17.04
CA LEU A 249 -13.11 -10.58 18.30
C LEU A 249 -11.91 -9.64 18.21
N ALA A 250 -11.17 -9.67 17.10
CA ALA A 250 -10.03 -8.81 16.84
C ALA A 250 -10.42 -7.34 16.85
N ARG A 251 -11.52 -6.99 16.19
CA ARG A 251 -12.08 -5.63 16.17
C ARG A 251 -12.51 -5.18 17.56
N LYS A 252 -13.20 -6.07 18.32
CA LYS A 252 -13.66 -5.76 19.68
C LYS A 252 -12.54 -5.49 20.65
N LEU A 253 -11.41 -6.21 20.51
CA LEU A 253 -10.25 -6.11 21.40
C LEU A 253 -9.18 -5.15 20.88
N ASP A 254 -9.35 -4.62 19.68
CA ASP A 254 -8.33 -3.89 18.93
C ASP A 254 -6.98 -4.62 18.91
N VAL A 255 -7.00 -5.90 18.53
CA VAL A 255 -5.82 -6.76 18.43
C VAL A 255 -5.73 -7.33 17.02
N SER A 256 -4.54 -7.37 16.45
CA SER A 256 -4.34 -7.97 15.12
C SER A 256 -4.86 -9.42 15.09
N PRO A 257 -5.67 -9.80 14.08
CA PRO A 257 -6.34 -11.10 14.02
C PRO A 257 -5.39 -12.29 14.18
N GLY A 258 -4.20 -12.22 13.58
CA GLY A 258 -3.19 -13.28 13.67
C GLY A 258 -2.65 -13.53 15.08
N ARG A 259 -2.76 -12.54 15.98
CA ARG A 259 -2.39 -12.68 17.40
C ARG A 259 -3.42 -13.44 18.24
N LEU A 260 -4.67 -13.53 17.75
CA LEU A 260 -5.71 -14.34 18.37
C LEU A 260 -5.60 -15.80 17.96
N ILE A 261 -5.75 -16.07 16.66
CA ILE A 261 -5.41 -17.34 16.03
C ILE A 261 -4.82 -17.08 14.63
N PRO A 262 -3.71 -17.72 14.26
CA PRO A 262 -3.16 -17.61 12.92
C PRO A 262 -4.04 -18.31 11.87
N ASP A 263 -3.86 -17.97 10.59
CA ASP A 263 -4.56 -18.62 9.48
C ASP A 263 -4.37 -20.15 9.49
N ALA A 264 -3.18 -20.62 9.87
CA ALA A 264 -2.90 -22.04 10.00
C ALA A 264 -3.84 -22.76 10.98
N SER A 265 -4.26 -22.11 12.08
CA SER A 265 -5.23 -22.68 13.02
C SER A 265 -6.59 -22.82 12.38
N ILE A 266 -7.06 -21.81 11.63
CA ILE A 266 -8.35 -21.84 10.92
C ILE A 266 -8.38 -23.01 9.93
N THR A 267 -7.35 -23.14 9.10
CA THR A 267 -7.29 -24.19 8.09
C THR A 267 -7.08 -25.57 8.69
N ALA A 268 -6.31 -25.70 9.78
CA ALA A 268 -6.16 -26.96 10.50
C ALA A 268 -7.48 -27.43 11.10
N ALA A 269 -8.24 -26.54 11.77
CA ALA A 269 -9.55 -26.87 12.31
C ALA A 269 -10.54 -27.28 11.22
N ALA A 270 -10.53 -26.61 10.06
CA ALA A 270 -11.38 -26.94 8.93
C ALA A 270 -11.04 -28.30 8.28
N LYS A 271 -9.79 -28.71 8.30
CA LYS A 271 -9.33 -30.04 7.85
C LYS A 271 -9.67 -31.13 8.86
N LEU A 272 -9.45 -30.84 10.15
CA LEU A 272 -9.72 -31.77 11.25
C LEU A 272 -11.21 -32.01 11.44
N MET A 273 -12.04 -30.99 11.27
CA MET A 273 -13.49 -31.02 11.56
C MET A 273 -13.78 -31.60 12.96
N PRO A 274 -13.26 -31.01 14.04
CA PRO A 274 -13.28 -31.59 15.37
C PRO A 274 -14.71 -31.82 15.86
N ARG A 275 -14.93 -32.93 16.57
CA ARG A 275 -16.24 -33.33 17.11
C ARG A 275 -16.45 -32.88 18.55
N SER A 276 -15.40 -32.39 19.20
CA SER A 276 -15.46 -31.90 20.56
C SER A 276 -14.49 -30.74 20.78
N LYS A 277 -14.79 -29.93 21.79
CA LYS A 277 -13.89 -28.84 22.23
C LYS A 277 -12.53 -29.39 22.68
N SER A 278 -12.50 -30.60 23.27
CA SER A 278 -11.27 -31.26 23.68
C SER A 278 -10.39 -31.63 22.47
N GLU A 279 -11.00 -32.10 21.39
CA GLU A 279 -10.30 -32.43 20.16
C GLU A 279 -9.70 -31.17 19.52
N LEU A 280 -10.44 -30.06 19.49
CA LEU A 280 -9.92 -28.76 19.06
C LEU A 280 -8.76 -28.28 19.93
N ALA A 281 -8.88 -28.41 21.25
CA ALA A 281 -7.82 -28.02 22.19
C ALA A 281 -6.54 -28.87 22.05
N GLY A 282 -6.68 -30.10 21.54
CA GLY A 282 -5.57 -31.00 21.22
C GLY A 282 -4.87 -30.67 19.89
N GLU A 283 -5.49 -29.85 19.03
CA GLU A 283 -4.88 -29.45 17.77
C GLU A 283 -3.66 -28.55 18.00
N ARG A 284 -2.53 -28.94 17.43
CA ARG A 284 -1.22 -28.32 17.68
C ARG A 284 -1.21 -26.81 17.43
N THR A 285 -1.97 -26.34 16.46
CA THR A 285 -2.03 -24.93 16.07
C THR A 285 -2.85 -24.06 17.04
N PHE A 286 -3.60 -24.68 17.99
CA PHE A 286 -4.37 -24.00 19.05
C PHE A 286 -3.62 -23.90 20.38
N ASN A 287 -2.31 -24.09 20.42
CA ASN A 287 -1.49 -24.05 21.64
C ASN A 287 -1.19 -22.63 22.14
N GLY A 288 -1.43 -21.59 21.36
CA GLY A 288 -1.17 -20.21 21.74
C GLY A 288 -2.05 -19.75 22.91
N ARG A 289 -1.53 -18.83 23.74
CA ARG A 289 -2.26 -18.30 24.90
C ARG A 289 -3.64 -17.75 24.50
N ALA A 290 -3.70 -16.89 23.48
CA ALA A 290 -4.94 -16.31 22.99
C ALA A 290 -5.89 -17.38 22.43
N SER A 291 -5.37 -18.36 21.67
CA SER A 291 -6.18 -19.50 21.17
C SER A 291 -6.90 -20.24 22.27
N ARG A 292 -6.22 -20.47 23.41
CA ARG A 292 -6.77 -21.15 24.58
C ARG A 292 -7.73 -20.27 25.39
N THR A 293 -7.42 -18.97 25.54
CA THR A 293 -8.28 -18.02 26.26
C THR A 293 -9.66 -17.90 25.59
N TYR A 294 -9.71 -17.92 24.28
CA TYR A 294 -10.95 -17.78 23.52
C TYR A 294 -11.42 -19.09 22.88
N LEU A 295 -11.07 -20.23 23.44
CA LEU A 295 -11.37 -21.55 22.90
C LEU A 295 -12.88 -21.76 22.68
N ASP A 296 -13.73 -21.20 23.55
CA ASP A 296 -15.21 -21.27 23.41
C ASP A 296 -15.68 -20.51 22.16
N THR A 297 -15.09 -19.38 21.87
CA THR A 297 -15.40 -18.61 20.66
C THR A 297 -15.09 -19.43 19.41
N TRP A 298 -13.93 -20.06 19.36
CA TRP A 298 -13.51 -20.88 18.22
C TRP A 298 -14.37 -22.13 18.08
N TRP A 299 -14.66 -22.78 19.19
CA TRP A 299 -15.53 -23.96 19.19
C TRP A 299 -16.94 -23.63 18.69
N ASN A 300 -17.53 -22.55 19.16
CA ASN A 300 -18.86 -22.09 18.70
C ASN A 300 -18.87 -21.80 17.19
N ALA A 301 -17.83 -21.14 16.69
CA ALA A 301 -17.69 -20.88 15.24
C ALA A 301 -17.60 -22.18 14.44
N ILE A 302 -16.84 -23.17 14.91
CA ILE A 302 -16.75 -24.50 14.27
C ILE A 302 -18.10 -25.18 14.27
N GLN A 303 -18.86 -25.13 15.37
CA GLN A 303 -20.20 -25.71 15.44
C GLN A 303 -21.16 -25.02 14.46
N LEU A 304 -21.10 -23.69 14.34
CA LEU A 304 -21.88 -22.95 13.34
C LEU A 304 -21.54 -23.41 11.93
N GLY A 305 -20.27 -23.42 11.56
CA GLY A 305 -19.82 -23.88 10.25
C GLY A 305 -20.14 -25.36 9.97
N SER A 306 -20.11 -26.20 11.01
CA SER A 306 -20.43 -27.63 10.89
C SER A 306 -21.93 -27.90 10.69
N ASN A 307 -22.81 -27.04 11.18
CA ASN A 307 -24.25 -27.23 11.18
C ASN A 307 -25.00 -26.29 10.20
N THR A 308 -24.37 -25.30 9.63
CA THR A 308 -25.05 -24.38 8.70
C THR A 308 -25.56 -25.09 7.46
N ASN A 309 -26.71 -24.64 6.96
CA ASN A 309 -27.26 -25.04 5.65
C ASN A 309 -26.74 -24.11 4.52
N ASP A 310 -26.19 -22.95 4.85
CA ASP A 310 -25.58 -22.02 3.91
C ASP A 310 -24.13 -22.45 3.62
N LEU A 311 -24.00 -23.35 2.68
CA LEU A 311 -22.69 -23.91 2.28
C LEU A 311 -22.06 -23.07 1.17
N PRO A 312 -20.88 -22.49 1.41
CA PRO A 312 -20.21 -21.73 0.37
C PRO A 312 -19.76 -22.63 -0.79
N PRO A 313 -19.87 -22.16 -2.05
CA PRO A 313 -19.39 -22.92 -3.19
C PRO A 313 -17.87 -23.11 -3.10
N LEU A 314 -17.37 -24.28 -3.57
CA LEU A 314 -15.92 -24.56 -3.59
C LEU A 314 -15.15 -23.57 -4.45
N LYS A 315 -15.76 -23.13 -5.54
CA LYS A 315 -15.22 -22.09 -6.44
C LYS A 315 -16.28 -21.03 -6.63
N LEU A 316 -15.88 -19.78 -6.52
CA LEU A 316 -16.75 -18.69 -6.93
C LEU A 316 -16.88 -18.67 -8.45
N PRO A 317 -18.05 -18.30 -8.98
CA PRO A 317 -18.16 -17.95 -10.39
C PRO A 317 -17.11 -16.88 -10.73
N HIS A 318 -16.44 -17.06 -11.82
CA HIS A 318 -15.49 -16.03 -12.28
C HIS A 318 -16.30 -14.86 -12.83
N THR A 319 -16.24 -13.73 -12.14
CA THR A 319 -16.82 -12.47 -12.62
C THR A 319 -15.69 -11.59 -13.14
N GLY A 320 -15.85 -11.05 -14.35
CA GLY A 320 -14.85 -10.20 -15.00
C GLY A 320 -13.89 -10.95 -15.93
N ILE A 321 -12.77 -10.32 -16.20
CA ILE A 321 -11.79 -10.83 -17.17
C ILE A 321 -11.05 -12.03 -16.58
N PRO A 322 -10.97 -13.18 -17.30
CA PRO A 322 -10.22 -14.33 -16.87
C PRO A 322 -8.75 -14.00 -16.60
N ASN A 323 -8.11 -14.74 -15.69
CA ASN A 323 -6.69 -14.56 -15.43
C ASN A 323 -5.88 -14.76 -16.70
N HIS A 324 -5.07 -13.77 -17.07
CA HIS A 324 -4.29 -13.77 -18.32
C HIS A 324 -3.34 -14.99 -18.46
N ARG A 325 -3.00 -15.69 -17.38
CA ARG A 325 -2.18 -16.92 -17.43
C ARG A 325 -2.85 -18.08 -18.17
N ILE A 326 -4.18 -18.07 -18.25
CA ILE A 326 -4.94 -19.10 -18.99
C ILE A 326 -5.29 -18.67 -20.41
N TRP A 327 -5.00 -17.43 -20.81
CA TRP A 327 -5.33 -16.93 -22.14
C TRP A 327 -4.66 -17.71 -23.26
N PRO A 328 -3.36 -18.09 -23.16
CA PRO A 328 -2.75 -18.89 -24.25
C PRO A 328 -3.51 -20.16 -24.62
N SER A 329 -4.19 -20.78 -23.64
CA SER A 329 -4.89 -22.05 -23.87
C SER A 329 -6.40 -21.91 -24.06
N ARG A 330 -7.02 -20.83 -23.54
CA ARG A 330 -8.49 -20.69 -23.53
C ARG A 330 -9.01 -19.49 -24.29
N PHE A 331 -8.20 -18.47 -24.46
CA PHE A 331 -8.55 -17.20 -25.08
C PHE A 331 -7.39 -16.71 -25.96
N PRO A 332 -7.01 -17.48 -27.01
CA PRO A 332 -5.81 -17.23 -27.79
C PRO A 332 -5.80 -15.84 -28.45
N ASP A 333 -6.96 -15.32 -28.84
CA ASP A 333 -7.07 -14.00 -29.43
C ASP A 333 -6.73 -12.87 -28.43
N ALA A 334 -7.19 -12.99 -27.19
CA ALA A 334 -6.84 -12.04 -26.14
C ALA A 334 -5.34 -12.12 -25.78
N ASP A 335 -4.76 -13.34 -25.82
CA ASP A 335 -3.35 -13.56 -25.63
C ASP A 335 -2.51 -12.95 -26.76
N ALA A 336 -2.95 -13.11 -28.02
CA ALA A 336 -2.31 -12.52 -29.18
C ALA A 336 -2.29 -10.98 -29.08
N ARG A 337 -3.42 -10.37 -28.73
CA ARG A 337 -3.50 -8.92 -28.49
C ARG A 337 -2.57 -8.47 -27.35
N LEU A 338 -2.53 -9.20 -26.24
CA LEU A 338 -1.65 -8.86 -25.13
C LEU A 338 -0.16 -9.00 -25.50
N LYS A 339 0.19 -9.99 -26.30
CA LYS A 339 1.56 -10.17 -26.83
C LYS A 339 1.96 -9.05 -27.80
N ALA A 340 1.03 -8.55 -28.60
CA ALA A 340 1.27 -7.41 -29.49
C ALA A 340 1.40 -6.10 -28.72
N ALA A 341 0.55 -5.87 -27.71
CA ALA A 341 0.49 -4.63 -26.97
C ALA A 341 1.63 -4.42 -25.96
N ARG A 342 2.10 -5.48 -25.28
CA ARG A 342 3.17 -5.39 -24.28
C ARG A 342 4.47 -4.76 -24.79
N PRO A 343 5.04 -5.17 -25.94
CA PRO A 343 6.26 -4.55 -26.47
C PRO A 343 6.09 -3.07 -26.77
N VAL A 344 4.89 -2.64 -27.18
CA VAL A 344 4.60 -1.24 -27.45
C VAL A 344 4.69 -0.41 -26.17
N VAL A 345 4.01 -0.84 -25.11
CA VAL A 345 4.08 -0.15 -23.82
C VAL A 345 5.50 -0.16 -23.26
N GLN A 346 6.22 -1.30 -23.41
CA GLN A 346 7.60 -1.41 -22.95
C GLN A 346 8.51 -0.42 -23.70
N ALA A 347 8.40 -0.34 -25.02
CA ALA A 347 9.23 0.58 -25.80
C ALA A 347 8.99 2.04 -25.43
N ILE A 348 7.73 2.45 -25.21
CA ILE A 348 7.40 3.82 -24.77
C ILE A 348 7.95 4.06 -23.35
N ALA A 349 7.86 3.08 -22.47
CA ALA A 349 8.39 3.19 -21.12
C ALA A 349 9.92 3.33 -21.11
N ASP A 350 10.61 2.53 -21.94
CA ASP A 350 12.07 2.58 -22.10
C ASP A 350 12.52 3.94 -22.70
N ASP A 351 11.84 4.41 -23.75
CA ASP A 351 12.11 5.72 -24.37
C ASP A 351 11.90 6.89 -23.41
N SER A 352 10.90 6.76 -22.53
CA SER A 352 10.57 7.78 -21.52
C SER A 352 11.37 7.62 -20.22
N GLU A 353 12.20 6.58 -20.11
CA GLU A 353 12.89 6.20 -18.87
C GLU A 353 11.92 6.08 -17.68
N LEU A 354 10.72 5.50 -17.91
CA LEU A 354 9.69 5.29 -16.89
C LEU A 354 9.53 3.80 -16.58
N PRO A 355 9.23 3.42 -15.34
CA PRO A 355 8.76 2.08 -15.07
C PRO A 355 7.44 1.80 -15.82
N VAL A 356 7.33 0.63 -16.43
CA VAL A 356 6.17 0.24 -17.27
C VAL A 356 4.85 0.40 -16.51
N GLU A 357 4.83 0.01 -15.23
CA GLU A 357 3.64 0.11 -14.37
C GLU A 357 3.24 1.57 -14.06
N ASN A 358 4.17 2.52 -14.12
CA ASN A 358 3.87 3.94 -13.96
C ASN A 358 3.38 4.55 -15.29
N LEU A 359 3.90 4.09 -16.44
CA LEU A 359 3.39 4.51 -17.74
C LEU A 359 1.96 4.00 -17.97
N LEU A 360 1.70 2.71 -17.70
CA LEU A 360 0.36 2.15 -17.81
C LEU A 360 0.18 0.97 -16.85
N THR A 361 -0.81 1.06 -15.98
CA THR A 361 -1.13 -0.01 -15.05
C THR A 361 -1.34 -1.33 -15.81
N PRO A 362 -0.62 -2.41 -15.45
CA PRO A 362 -0.70 -3.68 -16.18
C PRO A 362 -2.11 -4.27 -16.27
N ASP A 363 -2.98 -3.92 -15.33
CA ASP A 363 -4.38 -4.33 -15.36
C ASP A 363 -5.18 -3.59 -16.43
N TYR A 364 -4.92 -2.29 -16.65
CA TYR A 364 -5.56 -1.51 -17.72
C TYR A 364 -5.21 -2.07 -19.10
N LEU A 365 -3.94 -2.42 -19.31
CA LEU A 365 -3.52 -3.08 -20.54
C LEU A 365 -4.24 -4.42 -20.77
N ARG A 366 -4.38 -5.24 -19.73
CA ARG A 366 -5.12 -6.51 -19.83
C ARG A 366 -6.60 -6.29 -20.14
N GLN A 367 -7.22 -5.33 -19.46
CA GLN A 367 -8.62 -4.98 -19.72
C GLN A 367 -8.83 -4.49 -21.15
N LEU A 368 -7.94 -3.62 -21.64
CA LEU A 368 -7.99 -3.16 -23.03
C LEU A 368 -7.86 -4.34 -24.02
N CYS A 369 -6.84 -5.19 -23.86
CA CYS A 369 -6.63 -6.33 -24.77
C CYS A 369 -7.81 -7.32 -24.77
N TRP A 370 -8.47 -7.49 -23.64
CA TRP A 370 -9.67 -8.33 -23.53
C TRP A 370 -10.85 -7.72 -24.24
N SER A 371 -11.14 -6.44 -23.95
CA SER A 371 -12.36 -5.76 -24.40
C SER A 371 -12.24 -5.13 -25.80
N PHE A 372 -11.03 -5.12 -26.39
CA PHE A 372 -10.78 -4.41 -27.66
C PHE A 372 -11.77 -4.76 -28.79
N PRO A 373 -12.18 -6.01 -29.01
CA PRO A 373 -13.15 -6.34 -30.06
C PRO A 373 -14.55 -5.79 -29.79
N GLU A 374 -14.87 -5.51 -28.53
CA GLU A 374 -16.20 -5.08 -28.08
C GLU A 374 -16.27 -3.58 -27.83
N LEU A 375 -15.21 -2.82 -28.16
CA LEU A 375 -15.19 -1.37 -27.92
C LEU A 375 -16.24 -0.62 -28.74
N GLY A 376 -16.67 -1.17 -29.91
CA GLY A 376 -17.63 -0.50 -30.82
C GLY A 376 -17.06 0.83 -31.29
N ASP A 377 -17.83 1.91 -31.08
CA ASP A 377 -17.43 3.28 -31.44
C ASP A 377 -16.48 3.94 -30.40
N LYS A 378 -16.21 3.27 -29.26
CA LYS A 378 -15.34 3.80 -28.21
C LYS A 378 -13.88 3.72 -28.61
N THR A 379 -13.16 4.81 -28.46
CA THR A 379 -11.72 4.87 -28.69
C THR A 379 -10.92 4.21 -27.54
N VAL A 380 -9.69 3.81 -27.81
CA VAL A 380 -8.75 3.32 -26.79
C VAL A 380 -8.52 4.40 -25.71
N ALA A 381 -8.48 5.68 -26.12
CA ALA A 381 -8.32 6.80 -25.18
C ALA A 381 -9.49 6.90 -24.19
N GLU A 382 -10.73 6.84 -24.68
CA GLU A 382 -11.93 6.87 -23.84
C GLU A 382 -11.97 5.67 -22.90
N PHE A 383 -11.67 4.47 -23.39
CA PHE A 383 -11.65 3.26 -22.59
C PHE A 383 -10.62 3.32 -21.45
N LEU A 384 -9.39 3.75 -21.76
CA LEU A 384 -8.35 3.91 -20.75
C LEU A 384 -8.70 5.00 -19.73
N GLY A 385 -9.36 6.08 -20.16
CA GLY A 385 -9.84 7.13 -19.26
C GLY A 385 -10.89 6.62 -18.27
N GLU A 386 -11.83 5.78 -18.70
CA GLU A 386 -12.81 5.14 -17.82
C GLU A 386 -12.18 4.21 -16.79
N LEU A 387 -11.04 3.60 -17.11
CA LEU A 387 -10.26 2.79 -16.15
C LEU A 387 -9.48 3.63 -15.14
N GLY A 388 -9.39 4.96 -15.36
CA GLY A 388 -8.65 5.87 -14.48
C GLY A 388 -7.21 6.18 -14.93
N ALA A 389 -6.88 5.93 -16.20
CA ALA A 389 -5.61 6.38 -16.75
C ALA A 389 -5.58 7.92 -16.84
N ARG A 390 -4.43 8.53 -16.49
CA ARG A 390 -4.25 9.97 -16.54
C ARG A 390 -4.09 10.46 -17.98
N THR A 391 -4.40 11.71 -18.20
CA THR A 391 -4.35 12.31 -19.54
C THR A 391 -2.99 12.10 -20.21
N TRP A 392 -1.88 12.31 -19.48
CA TRP A 392 -0.55 12.12 -20.02
C TRP A 392 -0.26 10.66 -20.44
N GLN A 393 -0.75 9.68 -19.65
CA GLN A 393 -0.64 8.26 -19.96
C GLN A 393 -1.41 7.94 -21.25
N ILE A 394 -2.65 8.42 -21.35
CA ILE A 394 -3.51 8.23 -22.53
C ILE A 394 -2.83 8.81 -23.78
N GLN A 395 -2.29 10.02 -23.67
CA GLN A 395 -1.58 10.67 -24.77
C GLN A 395 -0.36 9.88 -25.25
N ALA A 396 0.35 9.25 -24.31
CA ALA A 396 1.54 8.45 -24.63
C ALA A 396 1.20 7.12 -25.31
N VAL A 397 0.12 6.43 -24.88
CA VAL A 397 -0.07 5.02 -25.25
C VAL A 397 -1.28 4.76 -26.16
N ALA A 398 -2.31 5.65 -26.23
CA ALA A 398 -3.58 5.29 -26.87
C ALA A 398 -3.45 5.03 -28.37
N ALA A 399 -2.78 5.89 -29.11
CA ALA A 399 -2.61 5.73 -30.55
C ALA A 399 -1.71 4.54 -30.91
N PRO A 400 -0.52 4.35 -30.29
CA PRO A 400 0.32 3.17 -30.54
C PRO A 400 -0.38 1.85 -30.19
N LEU A 401 -1.15 1.82 -29.09
CA LEU A 401 -1.91 0.63 -28.70
C LEU A 401 -3.04 0.33 -29.67
N HIS A 402 -3.77 1.35 -30.15
CA HIS A 402 -4.81 1.15 -31.16
C HIS A 402 -4.23 0.53 -32.43
N GLU A 403 -3.12 1.06 -32.93
CA GLU A 403 -2.43 0.54 -34.12
C GLU A 403 -1.98 -0.92 -33.90
N ALA A 404 -1.30 -1.22 -32.79
CA ALA A 404 -0.83 -2.55 -32.49
C ALA A 404 -1.97 -3.57 -32.37
N LEU A 405 -3.07 -3.20 -31.73
CA LEU A 405 -4.21 -4.09 -31.52
C LEU A 405 -5.03 -4.31 -32.82
N SER A 406 -5.13 -3.29 -33.67
CA SER A 406 -5.81 -3.38 -34.97
C SER A 406 -5.05 -4.27 -35.98
N ASN A 407 -3.74 -4.36 -35.85
CA ASN A 407 -2.89 -5.16 -36.73
C ASN A 407 -2.75 -6.62 -36.29
N VAL A 408 -3.40 -7.06 -35.19
CA VAL A 408 -3.36 -8.45 -34.77
C VAL A 408 -4.15 -9.32 -35.74
N SER A 409 -3.46 -10.13 -36.51
CA SER A 409 -4.09 -11.18 -37.33
C SER A 409 -4.61 -12.27 -36.41
N LEU A 410 -5.91 -12.39 -36.30
CA LEU A 410 -6.54 -13.52 -35.59
C LEU A 410 -6.51 -14.73 -36.51
N ASP A 411 -5.87 -15.81 -36.08
CA ASP A 411 -5.84 -17.06 -36.84
C ASP A 411 -7.29 -17.60 -36.96
N GLU A 412 -7.78 -17.77 -38.20
CA GLU A 412 -9.12 -18.33 -38.54
C GLU A 412 -9.32 -19.81 -38.08
N ARG A 413 -8.49 -20.33 -37.19
CA ARG A 413 -8.47 -21.74 -36.79
C ARG A 413 -9.48 -22.12 -35.70
N ALA A 414 -10.30 -21.20 -35.21
CA ALA A 414 -11.25 -21.51 -34.12
C ALA A 414 -12.59 -22.08 -34.59
N GLU A 415 -12.94 -22.06 -35.88
CA GLU A 415 -14.23 -22.58 -36.38
C GLU A 415 -14.29 -24.10 -36.63
N SER A 416 -13.21 -24.86 -36.46
CA SER A 416 -13.19 -26.29 -36.76
C SER A 416 -13.23 -27.24 -35.56
N ALA A 417 -13.51 -26.74 -34.35
CA ALA A 417 -13.57 -27.58 -33.14
C ALA A 417 -14.98 -27.85 -32.60
N ASP A 418 -16.02 -27.41 -33.34
CA ASP A 418 -17.44 -27.66 -32.99
C ASP A 418 -18.22 -28.45 -34.06
N GLN A 419 -17.50 -29.38 -34.74
CA GLN A 419 -18.17 -30.40 -35.58
C GLN A 419 -17.94 -31.78 -35.04
#